data_e6c0c16761b44b2601d8a6670ebf518b
#
_entry.id   e6c0c16761b44b2601d8a6670ebf518b
#
_cell.length_a   1.000
_cell.length_b   1.000
_cell.length_c   1.000
_cell.angle_alpha   90.00
_cell.angle_beta   90.00
_cell.angle_gamma   90.00
#
_symmetry.space_group_name_H-M   'P 1'
#
loop_
_entity.id
_entity.type
_entity.pdbx_description
1 polymer ?
#
loop_
_entity_poly.entity_id
_entity_poly.type
_entity_poly.pdbx_seq_one_letter_code
_entity_poly.pdbx_strand_id
1 'polypeptide(L)'
;MKRFVLIPLLFLAGVVGAETVKSVATTPVERPEERNQQRHAKFNEVSKAGEAQVVFLGDSITQGWEGKGKAMWEQHFAPMKAANFGIGGDRTEHVLWRLANGNFDGLKPKLVVLMIGTNNTGHQGREGYVCTAQQTADGVKEILAVLETKCPEAKVLLLGIFPRGPDAMDKFRVQNAETNAIIKGYADGKRVFWKDLGPVFLAKDGTLSKEIMPDLLHLNEKGYQMWAEAILPDVTALMK
;
A
#
# COMPACT_ATOMS: atom_id res chain seq x y z
N MET A 1 -61.06 44.01 -21.50
CA MET A 1 -59.61 43.78 -21.56
C MET A 1 -59.15 42.92 -20.33
N LYS A 2 -58.93 41.60 -20.50
CA LYS A 2 -58.52 40.72 -19.41
C LYS A 2 -57.03 40.65 -19.47
N ARG A 3 -56.32 41.03 -18.36
CA ARG A 3 -54.86 40.93 -18.19
C ARG A 3 -54.53 39.52 -17.66
N PHE A 4 -53.81 38.76 -18.46
CA PHE A 4 -53.17 37.50 -17.99
C PHE A 4 -51.88 37.84 -17.28
N VAL A 5 -51.78 37.42 -16.02
CA VAL A 5 -50.54 37.46 -15.24
C VAL A 5 -49.83 36.14 -15.43
N LEU A 6 -48.69 36.14 -16.09
CA LEU A 6 -47.79 34.98 -16.17
C LEU A 6 -46.98 34.93 -14.87
N ILE A 7 -47.16 33.87 -14.13
CA ILE A 7 -46.28 33.51 -12.97
C ILE A 7 -45.15 32.66 -13.49
N PRO A 8 -43.87 33.05 -13.31
CA PRO A 8 -42.75 32.19 -13.69
C PRO A 8 -42.62 31.06 -12.70
N LEU A 9 -42.65 29.82 -13.19
CA LEU A 9 -42.38 28.61 -12.44
C LEU A 9 -40.83 28.47 -12.28
N LEU A 10 -40.33 28.73 -11.10
CA LEU A 10 -38.91 28.48 -10.76
C LEU A 10 -38.71 26.97 -10.57
N PHE A 11 -38.05 26.33 -11.51
CA PHE A 11 -37.51 24.97 -11.30
C PHE A 11 -36.29 25.03 -10.39
N LEU A 12 -36.44 24.62 -9.13
CA LEU A 12 -35.31 24.29 -8.27
C LEU A 12 -34.76 22.93 -8.75
N ALA A 13 -33.64 22.96 -9.47
CA ALA A 13 -32.85 21.75 -9.74
C ALA A 13 -32.17 21.34 -8.43
N GLY A 14 -32.76 20.36 -7.75
CA GLY A 14 -32.12 19.70 -6.61
C GLY A 14 -30.88 18.99 -7.10
N VAL A 15 -29.68 19.43 -6.66
CA VAL A 15 -28.44 18.67 -6.80
C VAL A 15 -28.58 17.48 -5.87
N VAL A 16 -29.01 16.35 -6.41
CA VAL A 16 -28.87 15.04 -5.72
C VAL A 16 -27.39 14.75 -5.66
N GLY A 17 -26.77 15.02 -4.52
CA GLY A 17 -25.41 14.56 -4.24
C GLY A 17 -25.41 13.05 -4.38
N ALA A 18 -24.72 12.50 -5.38
CA ALA A 18 -24.47 11.08 -5.47
C ALA A 18 -23.71 10.66 -4.20
N GLU A 19 -24.35 9.92 -3.30
CA GLU A 19 -23.64 9.19 -2.26
C GLU A 19 -22.62 8.30 -2.95
N THR A 20 -21.34 8.63 -2.79
CA THR A 20 -20.26 7.79 -3.29
C THR A 20 -20.33 6.49 -2.50
N VAL A 21 -20.80 5.42 -3.15
CA VAL A 21 -20.74 4.06 -2.58
C VAL A 21 -19.28 3.79 -2.25
N LYS A 22 -18.96 3.72 -0.96
CA LYS A 22 -17.59 3.43 -0.52
C LYS A 22 -17.17 2.08 -1.11
N SER A 23 -16.07 2.09 -1.82
CA SER A 23 -15.44 0.87 -2.32
C SER A 23 -15.00 -0.01 -1.15
N VAL A 24 -15.03 -1.33 -1.33
CA VAL A 24 -14.50 -2.25 -0.32
C VAL A 24 -13.05 -1.91 0.00
N ALA A 25 -12.23 -1.53 -0.99
CA ALA A 25 -10.84 -1.16 -0.81
C ALA A 25 -10.61 0.03 0.16
N THR A 26 -11.65 0.85 0.39
CA THR A 26 -11.63 2.01 1.30
C THR A 26 -12.40 1.78 2.61
N THR A 27 -13.03 0.62 2.78
CA THR A 27 -13.81 0.28 3.97
C THR A 27 -13.00 -0.64 4.87
N PRO A 28 -12.63 -0.22 6.11
CA PRO A 28 -11.85 -1.07 7.00
C PRO A 28 -12.50 -2.44 7.25
N VAL A 29 -11.75 -3.52 7.04
CA VAL A 29 -12.20 -4.90 7.23
C VAL A 29 -11.21 -5.67 8.09
N GLU A 30 -11.72 -6.28 9.15
CA GLU A 30 -10.94 -7.15 10.02
C GLU A 30 -10.56 -8.46 9.33
N ARG A 31 -9.41 -8.99 9.71
CA ARG A 31 -9.00 -10.37 9.40
C ARG A 31 -8.98 -11.18 10.67
N PRO A 32 -10.05 -11.98 10.92
CA PRO A 32 -10.25 -12.67 12.21
C PRO A 32 -9.34 -13.88 12.42
N GLU A 33 -8.60 -14.31 11.39
CA GLU A 33 -7.72 -15.47 11.53
C GLU A 33 -6.68 -15.24 12.63
N GLU A 34 -6.54 -16.18 13.55
CA GLU A 34 -5.73 -16.09 14.76
C GLU A 34 -4.30 -15.58 14.49
N ARG A 35 -3.64 -16.10 13.45
CA ARG A 35 -2.29 -15.66 13.10
C ARG A 35 -2.21 -14.17 12.75
N ASN A 36 -3.26 -13.63 12.11
CA ASN A 36 -3.30 -12.22 11.71
C ASN A 36 -3.54 -11.34 12.94
N GLN A 37 -4.43 -11.78 13.84
CA GLN A 37 -4.69 -11.10 15.10
C GLN A 37 -3.46 -11.08 16.02
N GLN A 38 -2.72 -12.18 16.10
CA GLN A 38 -1.45 -12.25 16.85
C GLN A 38 -0.41 -11.28 16.29
N ARG A 39 -0.27 -11.17 14.95
CA ARG A 39 0.63 -10.19 14.34
C ARG A 39 0.16 -8.76 14.59
N HIS A 40 -1.13 -8.51 14.44
CA HIS A 40 -1.72 -7.21 14.73
C HIS A 40 -1.45 -6.77 16.18
N ALA A 41 -1.63 -7.67 17.14
CA ALA A 41 -1.33 -7.40 18.55
C ALA A 41 0.14 -7.04 18.79
N LYS A 42 1.09 -7.78 18.16
CA LYS A 42 2.52 -7.45 18.21
C LYS A 42 2.81 -6.06 17.64
N PHE A 43 2.16 -5.68 16.54
CA PHE A 43 2.36 -4.34 15.97
C PHE A 43 1.82 -3.25 16.89
N ASN A 44 0.74 -3.53 17.64
CA ASN A 44 0.24 -2.62 18.66
C ASN A 44 1.22 -2.46 19.84
N GLU A 45 1.92 -3.54 20.24
CA GLU A 45 2.99 -3.46 21.24
C GLU A 45 4.15 -2.60 20.74
N VAL A 46 4.62 -2.82 19.50
CA VAL A 46 5.66 -1.99 18.86
C VAL A 46 5.21 -0.53 18.75
N SER A 47 3.94 -0.31 18.42
CA SER A 47 3.36 1.04 18.33
C SER A 47 3.38 1.76 19.69
N LYS A 48 2.96 1.08 20.74
CA LYS A 48 2.97 1.62 22.12
C LYS A 48 4.38 1.87 22.63
N ALA A 49 5.36 1.04 22.27
CA ALA A 49 6.76 1.26 22.65
C ALA A 49 7.35 2.54 22.04
N GLY A 50 6.86 2.97 20.87
CA GLY A 50 7.20 4.26 20.25
C GLY A 50 8.63 4.36 19.72
N GLU A 51 9.40 3.25 19.65
CA GLU A 51 10.84 3.30 19.36
C GLU A 51 11.19 3.24 17.87
N ALA A 52 10.27 2.73 17.02
CA ALA A 52 10.54 2.54 15.61
C ALA A 52 10.68 3.87 14.88
N GLN A 53 11.80 4.03 14.16
CA GLN A 53 12.11 5.23 13.38
C GLN A 53 11.72 5.05 11.90
N VAL A 54 11.70 3.82 11.41
CA VAL A 54 11.26 3.45 10.06
C VAL A 54 10.21 2.35 10.19
N VAL A 55 9.08 2.47 9.50
CA VAL A 55 8.06 1.42 9.48
C VAL A 55 7.83 0.95 8.06
N PHE A 56 8.02 -0.33 7.80
CA PHE A 56 7.64 -0.97 6.54
C PHE A 56 6.21 -1.49 6.68
N LEU A 57 5.27 -0.87 5.97
CA LEU A 57 3.84 -1.18 6.01
C LEU A 57 3.40 -1.85 4.71
N GLY A 58 2.78 -3.04 4.80
CA GLY A 58 2.35 -3.76 3.61
C GLY A 58 1.80 -5.16 3.88
N ASP A 59 1.94 -6.02 2.87
CA ASP A 59 1.41 -7.37 2.82
C ASP A 59 2.48 -8.48 3.00
N SER A 60 2.29 -9.65 2.33
CA SER A 60 3.24 -10.77 2.39
C SER A 60 4.63 -10.42 1.88
N ILE A 61 4.74 -9.55 0.90
CA ILE A 61 6.02 -9.13 0.33
C ILE A 61 6.78 -8.29 1.38
N THR A 62 6.09 -7.41 2.11
CA THR A 62 6.68 -6.71 3.26
C THR A 62 6.98 -7.66 4.41
N GLN A 63 6.06 -8.58 4.74
CA GLN A 63 6.31 -9.59 5.79
C GLN A 63 7.56 -10.42 5.51
N GLY A 64 7.86 -10.70 4.26
CA GLY A 64 8.99 -11.55 3.85
C GLY A 64 10.38 -11.02 4.23
N TRP A 65 10.49 -9.76 4.67
CA TRP A 65 11.70 -9.25 5.32
C TRP A 65 12.08 -10.02 6.61
N GLU A 66 11.13 -10.71 7.24
CA GLU A 66 11.38 -11.59 8.40
C GLU A 66 11.86 -13.00 7.99
N GLY A 67 11.73 -13.35 6.70
CA GLY A 67 12.11 -14.63 6.13
C GLY A 67 13.23 -14.49 5.11
N LYS A 68 12.89 -14.50 3.83
CA LYS A 68 13.85 -14.42 2.72
C LYS A 68 14.65 -13.12 2.70
N GLY A 69 14.10 -12.03 3.20
CA GLY A 69 14.78 -10.75 3.33
C GLY A 69 15.60 -10.56 4.61
N LYS A 70 15.61 -11.55 5.54
CA LYS A 70 16.12 -11.38 6.89
C LYS A 70 17.57 -10.88 6.95
N ALA A 71 18.45 -11.45 6.14
CA ALA A 71 19.86 -11.04 6.14
C ALA A 71 20.04 -9.56 5.75
N MET A 72 19.33 -9.11 4.72
CA MET A 72 19.36 -7.70 4.29
C MET A 72 18.67 -6.78 5.30
N TRP A 73 17.61 -7.26 5.96
CA TRP A 73 16.96 -6.52 7.02
C TRP A 73 17.88 -6.24 8.20
N GLU A 74 18.54 -7.30 8.69
CA GLU A 74 19.49 -7.21 9.81
C GLU A 74 20.70 -6.32 9.49
N GLN A 75 21.17 -6.37 8.26
CA GLN A 75 22.31 -5.58 7.81
C GLN A 75 21.97 -4.09 7.63
N HIS A 76 20.82 -3.75 7.07
CA HIS A 76 20.53 -2.40 6.60
C HIS A 76 19.45 -1.66 7.38
N PHE A 77 18.36 -2.34 7.76
CA PHE A 77 17.18 -1.67 8.32
C PHE A 77 17.05 -1.81 9.84
N ALA A 78 17.43 -2.95 10.41
CA ALA A 78 17.43 -3.12 11.87
C ALA A 78 18.27 -2.06 12.60
N PRO A 79 19.48 -1.68 12.11
CA PRO A 79 20.28 -0.60 12.74
C PRO A 79 19.58 0.77 12.70
N MET A 80 18.63 0.97 11.77
CA MET A 80 17.83 2.20 11.66
C MET A 80 16.59 2.17 12.59
N LYS A 81 16.49 1.20 13.50
CA LYS A 81 15.27 0.94 14.31
C LYS A 81 14.04 0.75 13.43
N ALA A 82 14.17 -0.03 12.37
CA ALA A 82 13.05 -0.32 11.49
C ALA A 82 12.12 -1.38 12.12
N ALA A 83 10.80 -1.23 11.89
CA ALA A 83 9.77 -2.19 12.25
C ALA A 83 9.03 -2.69 11.01
N ASN A 84 8.77 -4.00 10.97
CA ASN A 84 8.05 -4.64 9.88
C ASN A 84 6.58 -4.82 10.24
N PHE A 85 5.69 -4.09 9.55
CA PHE A 85 4.24 -4.14 9.71
C PHE A 85 3.57 -4.82 8.50
N GLY A 86 4.21 -5.86 7.94
CA GLY A 86 3.65 -6.68 6.88
C GLY A 86 2.79 -7.83 7.42
N ILE A 87 1.61 -8.06 6.83
CA ILE A 87 0.79 -9.27 7.06
C ILE A 87 0.44 -9.91 5.72
N GLY A 88 0.78 -11.17 5.56
CA GLY A 88 0.54 -11.93 4.34
C GLY A 88 -0.95 -11.95 3.95
N GLY A 89 -1.23 -11.58 2.70
CA GLY A 89 -2.57 -11.52 2.16
C GLY A 89 -3.34 -10.23 2.47
N ASP A 90 -2.73 -9.26 3.18
CA ASP A 90 -3.39 -7.97 3.41
C ASP A 90 -3.69 -7.25 2.11
N ARG A 91 -4.84 -6.59 2.11
CA ARG A 91 -5.35 -5.65 1.13
C ARG A 91 -5.40 -4.27 1.76
N THR A 92 -5.74 -3.25 0.99
CA THR A 92 -5.85 -1.87 1.50
C THR A 92 -6.84 -1.76 2.65
N GLU A 93 -8.00 -2.39 2.57
CA GLU A 93 -9.04 -2.42 3.61
C GLU A 93 -8.56 -3.06 4.92
N HIS A 94 -7.70 -4.07 4.85
CA HIS A 94 -7.12 -4.71 6.04
C HIS A 94 -6.09 -3.81 6.72
N VAL A 95 -5.27 -3.12 5.93
CA VAL A 95 -4.34 -2.11 6.45
C VAL A 95 -5.10 -0.97 7.12
N LEU A 96 -6.18 -0.48 6.50
CA LEU A 96 -7.06 0.55 7.08
C LEU A 96 -7.64 0.09 8.42
N TRP A 97 -8.11 -1.16 8.51
CA TRP A 97 -8.62 -1.72 9.77
C TRP A 97 -7.53 -1.74 10.85
N ARG A 98 -6.32 -2.21 10.52
CA ARG A 98 -5.21 -2.24 11.49
C ARG A 98 -4.82 -0.86 11.98
N LEU A 99 -4.80 0.11 11.10
CA LEU A 99 -4.54 1.50 11.44
C LEU A 99 -5.64 2.09 12.34
N ALA A 100 -6.90 1.72 12.13
CA ALA A 100 -8.02 2.15 12.98
C ALA A 100 -8.02 1.45 14.36
N ASN A 101 -7.32 0.30 14.50
CA ASN A 101 -7.34 -0.55 15.69
C ASN A 101 -5.97 -0.65 16.40
N GLY A 102 -5.23 0.44 16.45
CA GLY A 102 -4.04 0.58 17.31
C GLY A 102 -2.70 0.58 16.61
N ASN A 103 -2.60 0.12 15.37
CA ASN A 103 -1.33 0.27 14.65
C ASN A 103 -1.00 1.75 14.48
N PHE A 104 0.25 2.10 14.72
CA PHE A 104 0.81 3.45 14.74
C PHE A 104 0.37 4.32 15.95
N ASP A 105 -0.48 3.84 16.87
CA ASP A 105 -0.84 4.60 18.05
C ASP A 105 0.37 4.73 19.00
N GLY A 106 0.88 5.95 19.15
CA GLY A 106 2.08 6.24 19.93
C GLY A 106 3.39 6.23 19.13
N LEU A 107 3.39 5.74 17.89
CA LEU A 107 4.57 5.83 17.03
C LEU A 107 4.78 7.25 16.47
N LYS A 108 6.05 7.64 16.39
CA LYS A 108 6.50 8.86 15.71
C LYS A 108 7.66 8.52 14.77
N PRO A 109 7.44 7.69 13.75
CA PRO A 109 8.50 7.33 12.85
C PRO A 109 8.91 8.52 11.99
N LYS A 110 10.17 8.56 11.56
CA LYS A 110 10.64 9.52 10.55
C LYS A 110 10.16 9.14 9.15
N LEU A 111 10.04 7.83 8.91
CA LEU A 111 9.73 7.31 7.57
C LEU A 111 8.78 6.11 7.65
N VAL A 112 7.79 6.10 6.76
CA VAL A 112 6.98 4.93 6.43
C VAL A 112 7.31 4.50 5.01
N VAL A 113 7.74 3.25 4.82
CA VAL A 113 7.87 2.61 3.50
C VAL A 113 6.58 1.84 3.25
N LEU A 114 5.76 2.32 2.33
CA LEU A 114 4.43 1.75 2.06
C LEU A 114 4.43 1.01 0.73
N MET A 115 4.07 -0.27 0.74
CA MET A 115 3.76 -1.05 -0.45
C MET A 115 2.58 -1.98 -0.18
N ILE A 116 1.46 -1.75 -0.86
CA ILE A 116 0.21 -2.50 -0.70
C ILE A 116 -0.61 -2.45 -1.99
N GLY A 117 -1.41 -3.48 -2.26
CA GLY A 117 -2.37 -3.47 -3.36
C GLY A 117 -2.37 -4.73 -4.23
N THR A 118 -1.28 -5.51 -4.27
CA THR A 118 -1.24 -6.71 -5.11
C THR A 118 -2.35 -7.72 -4.78
N ASN A 119 -2.80 -7.78 -3.53
CA ASN A 119 -3.90 -8.66 -3.12
C ASN A 119 -5.29 -8.10 -3.46
N ASN A 120 -5.41 -6.79 -3.70
CA ASN A 120 -6.64 -6.17 -4.21
C ASN A 120 -6.88 -6.54 -5.68
N THR A 121 -5.82 -6.82 -6.45
CA THR A 121 -5.93 -7.25 -7.86
C THR A 121 -6.36 -8.71 -7.99
N GLY A 122 -6.39 -9.49 -6.90
CA GLY A 122 -6.83 -10.88 -6.85
C GLY A 122 -5.69 -11.89 -6.82
N HIS A 123 -6.06 -13.15 -6.61
CA HIS A 123 -5.18 -14.33 -6.68
C HIS A 123 -5.76 -15.36 -7.64
N GLN A 124 -4.89 -16.14 -8.29
CA GLN A 124 -5.33 -17.32 -9.04
C GLN A 124 -6.15 -18.25 -8.11
N GLY A 125 -7.34 -18.63 -8.54
CA GLY A 125 -8.23 -19.50 -7.79
C GLY A 125 -9.03 -18.85 -6.65
N ARG A 126 -8.94 -17.52 -6.47
CA ARG A 126 -9.78 -16.75 -5.53
C ARG A 126 -10.42 -15.57 -6.27
N GLU A 127 -11.24 -15.88 -7.25
CA GLU A 127 -11.79 -14.90 -8.19
C GLU A 127 -12.95 -14.05 -7.64
N GLY A 128 -13.44 -14.35 -6.44
CA GLY A 128 -14.65 -13.72 -5.89
C GLY A 128 -14.50 -12.28 -5.43
N TYR A 129 -13.29 -11.72 -5.46
CA TYR A 129 -13.06 -10.39 -4.92
C TYR A 129 -11.87 -9.71 -5.61
N VAL A 130 -12.15 -8.92 -6.60
CA VAL A 130 -11.16 -8.14 -7.34
C VAL A 130 -11.58 -6.69 -7.37
N CYS A 131 -10.72 -5.80 -6.84
CA CYS A 131 -10.88 -4.36 -7.00
C CYS A 131 -10.39 -3.94 -8.39
N THR A 132 -10.96 -2.88 -8.93
CA THR A 132 -10.37 -2.19 -10.08
C THR A 132 -9.06 -1.49 -9.67
N ALA A 133 -8.26 -1.07 -10.65
CA ALA A 133 -7.07 -0.27 -10.40
C ALA A 133 -7.40 1.02 -9.63
N GLN A 134 -8.49 1.70 -10.00
CA GLN A 134 -8.95 2.91 -9.30
C GLN A 134 -9.36 2.62 -7.86
N GLN A 135 -10.12 1.56 -7.60
CA GLN A 135 -10.52 1.19 -6.24
C GLN A 135 -9.32 0.87 -5.36
N THR A 136 -8.33 0.14 -5.90
CA THR A 136 -7.08 -0.15 -5.18
C THR A 136 -6.31 1.15 -4.88
N ALA A 137 -6.22 2.04 -5.85
CA ALA A 137 -5.58 3.35 -5.69
C ALA A 137 -6.30 4.20 -4.63
N ASP A 138 -7.64 4.22 -4.63
CA ASP A 138 -8.42 4.92 -3.61
C ASP A 138 -8.12 4.38 -2.21
N GLY A 139 -7.99 3.06 -2.05
CA GLY A 139 -7.56 2.44 -0.80
C GLY A 139 -6.17 2.89 -0.35
N VAL A 140 -5.21 2.99 -1.27
CA VAL A 140 -3.87 3.55 -0.97
C VAL A 140 -3.97 5.01 -0.53
N LYS A 141 -4.81 5.80 -1.19
CA LYS A 141 -5.04 7.21 -0.83
C LYS A 141 -5.59 7.36 0.59
N GLU A 142 -6.56 6.53 0.97
CA GLU A 142 -7.10 6.53 2.33
C GLU A 142 -6.03 6.13 3.37
N ILE A 143 -5.17 5.15 3.07
CA ILE A 143 -4.04 4.80 3.95
C ILE A 143 -3.11 6.00 4.14
N LEU A 144 -2.77 6.71 3.07
CA LEU A 144 -1.93 7.92 3.15
C LEU A 144 -2.57 9.00 4.03
N ALA A 145 -3.88 9.21 3.92
CA ALA A 145 -4.63 10.18 4.74
C ALA A 145 -4.64 9.78 6.23
N VAL A 146 -4.83 8.49 6.53
CA VAL A 146 -4.75 8.00 7.92
C VAL A 146 -3.34 8.14 8.48
N LEU A 147 -2.29 7.84 7.70
CA LEU A 147 -0.89 8.04 8.11
C LEU A 147 -0.57 9.52 8.34
N GLU A 148 -1.16 10.43 7.58
CA GLU A 148 -1.01 11.88 7.80
C GLU A 148 -1.59 12.30 9.16
N THR A 149 -2.72 11.73 9.54
CA THR A 149 -3.34 12.00 10.83
C THR A 149 -2.55 11.39 12.00
N LYS A 150 -2.09 10.13 11.85
CA LYS A 150 -1.43 9.39 12.95
C LYS A 150 0.03 9.79 13.16
N CYS A 151 0.75 10.10 12.10
CA CYS A 151 2.16 10.47 12.13
C CYS A 151 2.44 11.62 11.14
N PRO A 152 1.97 12.85 11.45
CA PRO A 152 2.02 13.99 10.53
C PRO A 152 3.44 14.38 10.13
N GLU A 153 4.43 14.14 10.99
CA GLU A 153 5.84 14.45 10.73
C GLU A 153 6.56 13.38 9.89
N ALA A 154 5.95 12.20 9.73
CA ALA A 154 6.58 11.13 8.99
C ALA A 154 6.53 11.39 7.48
N LYS A 155 7.67 11.23 6.82
CA LYS A 155 7.70 11.09 5.36
C LYS A 155 7.19 9.70 4.97
N VAL A 156 6.64 9.57 3.76
CA VAL A 156 6.19 8.29 3.21
C VAL A 156 6.94 8.01 1.92
N LEU A 157 7.67 6.91 1.86
CA LEU A 157 8.19 6.36 0.61
C LEU A 157 7.13 5.38 0.08
N LEU A 158 6.31 5.87 -0.84
CA LEU A 158 5.29 5.07 -1.53
C LEU A 158 5.96 4.29 -2.66
N LEU A 159 5.99 2.98 -2.52
CA LEU A 159 6.51 2.11 -3.56
C LEU A 159 5.42 1.70 -4.54
N GLY A 160 5.78 1.59 -5.81
CA GLY A 160 4.95 0.89 -6.78
C GLY A 160 4.73 -0.56 -6.38
N ILE A 161 3.52 -1.06 -6.61
CA ILE A 161 3.19 -2.48 -6.46
C ILE A 161 4.10 -3.24 -7.43
N PHE A 162 4.81 -4.25 -6.93
CA PHE A 162 5.78 -5.00 -7.73
C PHE A 162 5.12 -5.75 -8.89
N PRO A 163 5.85 -5.93 -9.99
CA PRO A 163 5.38 -6.76 -11.09
C PRO A 163 5.17 -8.20 -10.61
N ARG A 164 4.17 -8.85 -11.17
CA ARG A 164 3.86 -10.27 -10.92
C ARG A 164 3.48 -10.95 -12.23
N GLY A 165 3.37 -12.28 -12.20
CA GLY A 165 3.11 -13.05 -13.42
C GLY A 165 4.32 -13.11 -14.36
N PRO A 166 4.28 -13.95 -15.40
CA PRO A 166 5.46 -14.24 -16.22
C PRO A 166 5.89 -13.07 -17.10
N ASP A 167 4.95 -12.29 -17.62
CA ASP A 167 5.20 -11.27 -18.65
C ASP A 167 4.23 -10.08 -18.53
N ALA A 168 4.37 -9.12 -19.41
CA ALA A 168 3.59 -7.89 -19.43
C ALA A 168 2.10 -8.08 -19.75
N MET A 169 1.70 -9.26 -20.29
CA MET A 169 0.31 -9.56 -20.63
C MET A 169 -0.45 -10.23 -19.48
N ASP A 170 0.23 -10.59 -18.38
CA ASP A 170 -0.44 -11.14 -17.22
C ASP A 170 -1.45 -10.13 -16.66
N LYS A 171 -2.71 -10.55 -16.53
CA LYS A 171 -3.83 -9.68 -16.13
C LYS A 171 -3.60 -8.97 -14.79
N PHE A 172 -2.94 -9.63 -13.84
CA PHE A 172 -2.67 -9.05 -12.52
C PHE A 172 -1.52 -8.05 -12.59
N ARG A 173 -0.52 -8.30 -13.47
CA ARG A 173 0.55 -7.34 -13.72
C ARG A 173 0.01 -6.08 -14.39
N VAL A 174 -0.83 -6.22 -15.40
CA VAL A 174 -1.50 -5.09 -16.08
C VAL A 174 -2.23 -4.24 -15.05
N GLN A 175 -3.04 -4.85 -14.20
CA GLN A 175 -3.82 -4.13 -13.20
C GLN A 175 -2.92 -3.47 -12.13
N ASN A 176 -1.83 -4.13 -11.70
CA ASN A 176 -0.85 -3.50 -10.81
C ASN A 176 -0.20 -2.28 -11.47
N ALA A 177 0.14 -2.37 -12.76
CA ALA A 177 0.71 -1.25 -13.51
C ALA A 177 -0.27 -0.08 -13.66
N GLU A 178 -1.54 -0.36 -13.94
CA GLU A 178 -2.61 0.66 -13.97
C GLU A 178 -2.77 1.33 -12.59
N THR A 179 -2.77 0.55 -11.50
CA THR A 179 -2.81 1.09 -10.14
C THR A 179 -1.60 1.98 -9.88
N ASN A 180 -0.40 1.53 -10.27
CA ASN A 180 0.84 2.29 -10.11
C ASN A 180 0.82 3.63 -10.86
N ALA A 181 0.23 3.66 -12.05
CA ALA A 181 0.06 4.89 -12.82
C ALA A 181 -0.78 5.94 -12.07
N ILE A 182 -1.80 5.48 -11.31
CA ILE A 182 -2.66 6.35 -10.51
C ILE A 182 -1.94 6.79 -9.23
N ILE A 183 -1.43 5.84 -8.43
CA ILE A 183 -0.85 6.15 -7.10
C ILE A 183 0.45 6.95 -7.18
N LYS A 184 1.19 6.89 -8.29
CA LYS A 184 2.32 7.77 -8.57
C LYS A 184 1.92 9.25 -8.44
N GLY A 185 0.70 9.61 -8.83
CA GLY A 185 0.17 10.96 -8.72
C GLY A 185 -0.11 11.43 -7.29
N TYR A 186 -0.01 10.56 -6.28
CA TYR A 186 -0.16 10.93 -4.87
C TYR A 186 1.13 11.46 -4.24
N ALA A 187 2.26 11.31 -4.92
CA ALA A 187 3.53 11.88 -4.47
C ALA A 187 3.53 13.40 -4.66
N ASP A 188 3.85 14.12 -3.58
CA ASP A 188 3.95 15.58 -3.55
C ASP A 188 5.40 16.08 -3.48
N GLY A 189 6.36 15.18 -3.35
CA GLY A 189 7.78 15.47 -3.21
C GLY A 189 8.17 16.21 -1.91
N LYS A 190 7.24 16.33 -0.96
CA LYS A 190 7.44 16.98 0.35
C LYS A 190 7.27 15.97 1.48
N ARG A 191 6.12 15.32 1.55
CA ARG A 191 5.78 14.30 2.52
C ARG A 191 5.69 12.91 1.89
N VAL A 192 5.08 12.77 0.73
CA VAL A 192 4.94 11.51 -0.02
C VAL A 192 5.91 11.51 -1.20
N PHE A 193 6.79 10.53 -1.22
CA PHE A 193 7.80 10.31 -2.25
C PHE A 193 7.47 9.01 -2.98
N TRP A 194 7.64 9.00 -4.29
CA TRP A 194 7.35 7.83 -5.14
C TRP A 194 8.62 7.12 -5.57
N LYS A 195 8.60 5.79 -5.51
CA LYS A 195 9.64 4.95 -6.10
C LYS A 195 9.03 3.74 -6.79
N ASP A 196 9.30 3.58 -8.07
CA ASP A 196 8.97 2.37 -8.82
C ASP A 196 10.19 1.45 -8.86
N LEU A 197 10.02 0.24 -8.33
CA LEU A 197 11.05 -0.80 -8.36
C LEU A 197 10.76 -1.88 -9.41
N GLY A 198 9.67 -1.78 -10.15
CA GLY A 198 9.34 -2.73 -11.21
C GLY A 198 10.51 -3.02 -12.14
N PRO A 199 11.19 -1.99 -12.70
CA PRO A 199 12.34 -2.19 -13.58
C PRO A 199 13.52 -2.94 -12.95
N VAL A 200 13.65 -2.93 -11.61
CA VAL A 200 14.74 -3.64 -10.90
C VAL A 200 14.58 -5.16 -11.02
N PHE A 201 13.34 -5.65 -11.07
CA PHE A 201 13.01 -7.07 -11.05
C PHE A 201 12.80 -7.68 -12.43
N LEU A 202 12.60 -6.84 -13.45
CA LEU A 202 12.28 -7.29 -14.81
C LEU A 202 13.53 -7.41 -15.66
N ALA A 203 13.56 -8.42 -16.52
CA ALA A 203 14.53 -8.53 -17.59
C ALA A 203 14.27 -7.45 -18.67
N LYS A 204 15.22 -7.25 -19.57
CA LYS A 204 15.12 -6.23 -20.64
C LYS A 204 13.91 -6.40 -21.56
N ASP A 205 13.42 -7.64 -21.72
CA ASP A 205 12.23 -7.98 -22.50
C ASP A 205 10.92 -7.84 -21.69
N GLY A 206 11.01 -7.40 -20.42
CA GLY A 206 9.86 -7.26 -19.53
C GLY A 206 9.42 -8.55 -18.85
N THR A 207 10.12 -9.66 -19.03
CA THR A 207 9.82 -10.92 -18.33
C THR A 207 10.25 -10.87 -16.86
N LEU A 208 9.55 -11.61 -16.01
CA LEU A 208 9.88 -11.80 -14.59
C LEU A 208 10.51 -13.17 -14.38
N SER A 209 11.75 -13.19 -13.86
CA SER A 209 12.46 -14.44 -13.64
C SER A 209 12.05 -15.13 -12.34
N LYS A 210 11.85 -16.45 -12.41
CA LYS A 210 11.69 -17.31 -11.23
C LYS A 210 12.96 -17.39 -10.37
N GLU A 211 14.11 -16.94 -10.88
CA GLU A 211 15.34 -16.79 -10.09
C GLU A 211 15.29 -15.62 -9.12
N ILE A 212 14.27 -14.74 -9.25
CA ILE A 212 14.06 -13.58 -8.38
C ILE A 212 12.75 -13.76 -7.60
N MET A 213 11.69 -14.20 -8.28
CA MET A 213 10.37 -14.50 -7.72
C MET A 213 9.93 -15.90 -8.13
N PRO A 214 10.24 -16.95 -7.33
CA PRO A 214 10.01 -18.35 -7.72
C PRO A 214 8.56 -18.70 -8.09
N ASP A 215 7.60 -18.04 -7.45
CA ASP A 215 6.16 -18.15 -7.73
C ASP A 215 5.63 -16.98 -8.57
N LEU A 216 6.52 -16.18 -9.14
CA LEU A 216 6.20 -14.97 -9.92
C LEU A 216 5.40 -13.91 -9.14
N LEU A 217 5.57 -13.87 -7.81
CA LEU A 217 4.93 -12.91 -6.91
C LEU A 217 5.83 -12.54 -5.72
N HIS A 218 6.38 -13.55 -5.02
CA HIS A 218 7.16 -13.34 -3.82
C HIS A 218 8.66 -13.43 -4.09
N LEU A 219 9.41 -12.48 -3.53
CA LEU A 219 10.86 -12.41 -3.65
C LEU A 219 11.54 -13.56 -2.90
N ASN A 220 12.60 -14.09 -3.48
CA ASN A 220 13.60 -14.88 -2.75
C ASN A 220 14.69 -13.98 -2.17
N GLU A 221 15.76 -14.58 -1.61
CA GLU A 221 16.88 -13.84 -0.99
C GLU A 221 17.51 -12.83 -1.96
N LYS A 222 17.74 -13.23 -3.21
CA LYS A 222 18.29 -12.36 -4.26
C LYS A 222 17.38 -11.18 -4.56
N GLY A 223 16.07 -11.42 -4.65
CA GLY A 223 15.07 -10.38 -4.86
C GLY A 223 15.03 -9.37 -3.71
N TYR A 224 15.12 -9.84 -2.46
CA TYR A 224 15.22 -8.93 -1.30
C TYR A 224 16.53 -8.14 -1.26
N GLN A 225 17.65 -8.73 -1.67
CA GLN A 225 18.89 -7.98 -1.83
C GLN A 225 18.72 -6.85 -2.86
N MET A 226 18.17 -7.15 -4.03
CA MET A 226 17.91 -6.15 -5.07
C MET A 226 16.99 -5.04 -4.57
N TRP A 227 15.94 -5.40 -3.80
CA TRP A 227 15.05 -4.41 -3.19
C TRP A 227 15.78 -3.54 -2.18
N ALA A 228 16.56 -4.14 -1.25
CA ALA A 228 17.33 -3.40 -0.26
C ALA A 228 18.28 -2.38 -0.93
N GLU A 229 19.09 -2.84 -1.88
CA GLU A 229 20.05 -1.99 -2.60
C GLU A 229 19.35 -0.82 -3.33
N ALA A 230 18.18 -1.08 -3.91
CA ALA A 230 17.44 -0.07 -4.67
C ALA A 230 16.78 1.01 -3.81
N ILE A 231 16.37 0.72 -2.57
CA ILE A 231 15.67 1.70 -1.71
C ILE A 231 16.58 2.31 -0.63
N LEU A 232 17.69 1.69 -0.29
CA LEU A 232 18.56 2.14 0.81
C LEU A 232 19.00 3.61 0.68
N PRO A 233 19.37 4.13 -0.52
CA PRO A 233 19.68 5.54 -0.68
C PRO A 233 18.50 6.45 -0.35
N ASP A 234 17.28 6.10 -0.80
CA ASP A 234 16.08 6.89 -0.55
C ASP A 234 15.70 6.87 0.94
N VAL A 235 15.71 5.68 1.56
CA VAL A 235 15.45 5.52 3.01
C VAL A 235 16.42 6.37 3.81
N THR A 236 17.72 6.30 3.50
CA THR A 236 18.76 7.08 4.21
C THR A 236 18.57 8.59 4.03
N ALA A 237 18.19 9.02 2.83
CA ALA A 237 17.96 10.45 2.54
C ALA A 237 16.70 10.98 3.25
N LEU A 238 15.63 10.18 3.26
CA LEU A 238 14.34 10.61 3.82
C LEU A 238 14.31 10.59 5.35
N MET A 239 15.21 9.87 6.00
CA MET A 239 15.36 9.86 7.47
C MET A 239 16.10 11.07 8.05
N LYS A 240 16.74 11.85 7.21
CA LYS A 240 17.39 13.13 7.59
C LYS A 240 16.36 14.22 7.81
#